data_5cb9253a1eebc317784bf494c3dadd45
#
_entry.id   5cb9253a1eebc317784bf494c3dadd45
#
_cell.length_a   1.000
_cell.length_b   1.000
_cell.length_c   1.000
_cell.angle_alpha   90.00
_cell.angle_beta   90.00
_cell.angle_gamma   90.00
#
_symmetry.space_group_name_H-M   'P 1'
#
loop_
_entity.id
_entity.type
_entity.pdbx_description
1 polymer ?
#
loop_
_entity_poly.entity_id
_entity_poly.type
_entity_poly.pdbx_seq_one_letter_code
_entity_poly.pdbx_strand_id
1 'polypeptide(L)'
;MWAEVSVKVTPVASRRELAEFVELPFRLHSSQRHWVPPLRLERRLFLSRDRNAFFAHGEAEYFLARRGERVVGRVSAQIDHAFNIHHDNAWGMFGFLELEDDPEAMEALLETAATWLRERDRNMMVGPMDFTMNDESGVLVEGFDLDPMIKQPWHPPHYQRLCEGARLDKAMDLLMWNLEVSDRGKVLPVIFELAEQARSRHGITLRKMTRRGLRADLDGFAEVYNAAWSENWGFSPYSRPTSTSSPPRCSWCSTATG
;
A
#
# COMPACT_ATOMS: atom_id res chain seq x y z
N MET A 1 28.08 -3.62 -31.59
CA MET A 1 26.81 -2.95 -31.23
C MET A 1 25.88 -4.09 -30.80
N TRP A 2 25.74 -4.33 -29.51
CA TRP A 2 24.80 -5.33 -29.00
C TRP A 2 23.41 -4.73 -29.16
N ALA A 3 22.50 -5.41 -29.85
CA ALA A 3 21.11 -4.98 -29.93
C ALA A 3 20.54 -4.93 -28.49
N GLU A 4 20.16 -3.77 -28.03
CA GLU A 4 19.52 -3.59 -26.73
C GLU A 4 18.20 -4.37 -26.77
N VAL A 5 18.08 -5.37 -25.91
CA VAL A 5 16.89 -6.23 -25.85
C VAL A 5 15.76 -5.37 -25.30
N SER A 6 14.71 -5.12 -26.09
CA SER A 6 13.55 -4.34 -25.69
C SER A 6 12.84 -4.93 -24.44
N VAL A 7 12.22 -4.07 -23.67
CA VAL A 7 11.41 -4.49 -22.53
C VAL A 7 10.10 -5.11 -23.01
N LYS A 8 9.74 -6.27 -22.45
CA LYS A 8 8.45 -6.92 -22.66
C LYS A 8 7.71 -7.02 -21.36
N VAL A 9 6.45 -6.57 -21.33
CA VAL A 9 5.56 -6.71 -20.16
C VAL A 9 4.56 -7.82 -20.40
N THR A 10 4.38 -8.69 -19.41
CA THR A 10 3.44 -9.82 -19.47
C THR A 10 2.66 -9.94 -18.17
N PRO A 11 1.39 -10.38 -18.22
CA PRO A 11 0.64 -10.66 -17.00
C PRO A 11 1.23 -11.87 -16.26
N VAL A 12 1.07 -11.88 -14.95
CA VAL A 12 1.46 -12.99 -14.07
C VAL A 12 0.41 -14.09 -14.15
N ALA A 13 0.70 -15.15 -14.91
CA ALA A 13 -0.24 -16.25 -15.19
C ALA A 13 0.07 -17.53 -14.41
N SER A 14 1.22 -17.63 -13.75
CA SER A 14 1.66 -18.85 -13.09
C SER A 14 2.14 -18.61 -11.65
N ARG A 15 2.15 -19.68 -10.84
CA ARG A 15 2.74 -19.64 -9.48
C ARG A 15 4.23 -19.26 -9.49
N ARG A 16 4.95 -19.64 -10.55
CA ARG A 16 6.37 -19.29 -10.71
C ARG A 16 6.51 -17.79 -10.93
N GLU A 17 5.73 -17.21 -11.83
CA GLU A 17 5.74 -15.77 -12.10
C GLU A 17 5.29 -14.95 -10.89
N LEU A 18 4.29 -15.43 -10.13
CA LEU A 18 3.92 -14.80 -8.87
C LEU A 18 5.07 -14.84 -7.85
N ALA A 19 5.84 -15.93 -7.81
CA ALA A 19 7.03 -15.98 -6.97
C ALA A 19 8.09 -14.97 -7.43
N GLU A 20 8.32 -14.82 -8.73
CA GLU A 20 9.23 -13.83 -9.30
C GLU A 20 8.74 -12.40 -8.99
N PHE A 21 7.43 -12.14 -9.06
CA PHE A 21 6.81 -10.88 -8.66
C PHE A 21 7.07 -10.53 -7.18
N VAL A 22 6.93 -11.51 -6.29
CA VAL A 22 7.20 -11.35 -4.85
C VAL A 22 8.69 -11.15 -4.57
N GLU A 23 9.57 -11.88 -5.28
CA GLU A 23 11.02 -11.87 -5.01
C GLU A 23 11.75 -10.65 -5.59
N LEU A 24 11.14 -9.93 -6.55
CA LEU A 24 11.81 -8.82 -7.23
C LEU A 24 12.36 -7.75 -6.27
N PRO A 25 11.58 -7.18 -5.32
CA PRO A 25 12.10 -6.15 -4.40
C PRO A 25 13.24 -6.67 -3.52
N PHE A 26 13.22 -7.95 -3.13
CA PHE A 26 14.33 -8.55 -2.38
C PHE A 26 15.64 -8.58 -3.16
N ARG A 27 15.55 -8.73 -4.48
CA ARG A 27 16.73 -8.64 -5.36
C ARG A 27 17.17 -7.21 -5.59
N LEU A 28 16.22 -6.29 -5.83
CA LEU A 28 16.53 -4.90 -6.14
C LEU A 28 17.10 -4.14 -4.94
N HIS A 29 16.57 -4.40 -3.76
CA HIS A 29 16.88 -3.62 -2.57
C HIS A 29 17.80 -4.33 -1.56
N SER A 30 18.36 -5.50 -1.91
CA SER A 30 19.22 -6.31 -1.01
C SER A 30 20.43 -5.58 -0.43
N SER A 31 20.96 -4.58 -1.14
CA SER A 31 22.08 -3.75 -0.71
C SER A 31 21.69 -2.45 -0.01
N GLN A 32 20.41 -2.15 0.08
CA GLN A 32 19.91 -0.90 0.65
C GLN A 32 19.78 -1.01 2.16
N ARG A 33 20.48 -0.14 2.88
CA ARG A 33 20.58 -0.19 4.34
C ARG A 33 19.21 0.00 5.03
N HIS A 34 18.41 0.93 4.53
CA HIS A 34 17.17 1.33 5.17
C HIS A 34 15.95 0.61 4.60
N TRP A 35 16.12 -0.24 3.60
CA TRP A 35 15.02 -1.04 3.11
C TRP A 35 14.69 -2.19 4.09
N VAL A 36 13.47 -2.21 4.61
CA VAL A 36 13.00 -3.27 5.51
C VAL A 36 12.22 -4.31 4.70
N PRO A 37 12.78 -5.52 4.50
CA PRO A 37 12.13 -6.54 3.70
C PRO A 37 10.82 -7.02 4.35
N PRO A 38 9.70 -7.06 3.61
CA PRO A 38 8.47 -7.65 4.10
C PRO A 38 8.60 -9.18 4.26
N LEU A 39 7.69 -9.79 5.00
CA LEU A 39 7.66 -11.25 5.11
C LEU A 39 7.13 -11.88 3.81
N ARG A 40 7.91 -12.74 3.17
CA ARG A 40 7.53 -13.41 1.90
C ARG A 40 6.18 -14.14 1.97
N LEU A 41 5.91 -14.80 3.09
CA LEU A 41 4.64 -15.50 3.29
C LEU A 41 3.47 -14.50 3.37
N GLU A 42 3.66 -13.42 4.08
CA GLU A 42 2.66 -12.35 4.20
C GLU A 42 2.38 -11.74 2.82
N ARG A 43 3.39 -11.38 2.03
CA ARG A 43 3.21 -10.84 0.66
C ARG A 43 2.48 -11.80 -0.28
N ARG A 44 2.75 -13.11 -0.19
CA ARG A 44 2.01 -14.13 -0.96
C ARG A 44 0.54 -14.21 -0.55
N LEU A 45 0.25 -14.09 0.74
CA LEU A 45 -1.14 -14.07 1.24
C LEU A 45 -1.84 -12.77 0.85
N PHE A 46 -1.13 -11.65 0.92
CA PHE A 46 -1.63 -10.33 0.55
C PHE A 46 -2.00 -10.24 -0.94
N LEU A 47 -1.21 -10.85 -1.83
CA LEU A 47 -1.48 -10.92 -3.27
C LEU A 47 -2.50 -12.01 -3.65
N SER A 48 -2.92 -12.85 -2.72
CA SER A 48 -3.83 -13.98 -3.02
C SER A 48 -5.26 -13.48 -3.19
N ARG A 49 -5.86 -13.75 -4.37
CA ARG A 49 -7.25 -13.40 -4.68
C ARG A 49 -8.25 -14.05 -3.73
N ASP A 50 -7.93 -15.23 -3.19
CA ASP A 50 -8.80 -15.98 -2.27
C ASP A 50 -8.64 -15.57 -0.80
N ARG A 51 -7.58 -14.84 -0.46
CA ARG A 51 -7.22 -14.55 0.93
C ARG A 51 -7.29 -13.09 1.31
N ASN A 52 -7.08 -12.18 0.36
CA ASN A 52 -7.14 -10.76 0.62
C ASN A 52 -8.56 -10.23 0.47
N ALA A 53 -9.03 -9.52 1.50
CA ALA A 53 -10.36 -8.93 1.56
C ALA A 53 -10.61 -7.90 0.45
N PHE A 54 -9.58 -7.29 -0.10
CA PHE A 54 -9.68 -6.38 -1.25
C PHE A 54 -10.49 -6.99 -2.40
N PHE A 55 -10.27 -8.25 -2.71
CA PHE A 55 -10.96 -8.93 -3.82
C PHE A 55 -12.46 -9.21 -3.59
N ALA A 56 -12.99 -8.86 -2.42
CA ALA A 56 -14.44 -8.84 -2.19
C ALA A 56 -15.13 -7.62 -2.83
N HIS A 57 -14.38 -6.54 -3.09
CA HIS A 57 -14.89 -5.28 -3.63
C HIS A 57 -13.99 -4.65 -4.69
N GLY A 58 -12.94 -5.33 -5.12
CA GLY A 58 -11.99 -4.86 -6.09
C GLY A 58 -11.47 -5.96 -7.00
N GLU A 59 -10.78 -5.57 -8.03
CA GLU A 59 -10.07 -6.46 -8.95
C GLU A 59 -8.67 -5.94 -9.23
N ALA A 60 -7.74 -6.85 -9.49
CA ALA A 60 -6.37 -6.50 -9.82
C ALA A 60 -5.74 -7.49 -10.78
N GLU A 61 -4.78 -7.00 -11.56
CA GLU A 61 -3.88 -7.81 -12.37
C GLU A 61 -2.43 -7.43 -12.07
N TYR A 62 -1.54 -8.42 -12.15
CA TYR A 62 -0.12 -8.26 -11.86
C TYR A 62 0.69 -8.42 -13.14
N PHE A 63 1.71 -7.60 -13.32
CA PHE A 63 2.54 -7.60 -14.52
C PHE A 63 4.03 -7.62 -14.19
N LEU A 64 4.80 -8.32 -15.01
CA LEU A 64 6.26 -8.35 -14.96
C LEU A 64 6.85 -7.78 -16.23
N ALA A 65 7.77 -6.83 -16.08
CA ALA A 65 8.62 -6.35 -17.14
C ALA A 65 9.90 -7.20 -17.22
N ARG A 66 10.22 -7.64 -18.41
CA ARG A 66 11.41 -8.47 -18.67
C ARG A 66 12.26 -7.86 -19.78
N ARG A 67 13.58 -7.93 -19.58
CA ARG A 67 14.57 -7.69 -20.60
C ARG A 67 15.29 -9.02 -20.88
N GLY A 68 14.90 -9.69 -21.97
CA GLY A 68 15.20 -11.10 -22.18
C GLY A 68 14.55 -11.97 -21.10
N GLU A 69 15.35 -12.83 -20.46
CA GLU A 69 14.86 -13.68 -19.38
C GLU A 69 14.84 -12.99 -17.99
N ARG A 70 15.46 -11.82 -17.89
CA ARG A 70 15.59 -11.11 -16.59
C ARG A 70 14.37 -10.26 -16.31
N VAL A 71 13.77 -10.44 -15.15
CA VAL A 71 12.73 -9.54 -14.64
C VAL A 71 13.39 -8.23 -14.21
N VAL A 72 13.00 -7.12 -14.82
CA VAL A 72 13.54 -5.78 -14.53
C VAL A 72 12.55 -4.86 -13.83
N GLY A 73 11.28 -5.25 -13.79
CA GLY A 73 10.26 -4.47 -13.09
C GLY A 73 8.96 -5.24 -12.89
N ARG A 74 8.11 -4.71 -12.04
CA ARG A 74 6.76 -5.21 -11.77
C ARG A 74 5.81 -4.06 -11.49
N VAL A 75 4.51 -4.29 -11.73
CA VAL A 75 3.42 -3.37 -11.37
C VAL A 75 2.12 -4.17 -11.22
N SER A 76 1.19 -3.67 -10.44
CA SER A 76 -0.21 -4.07 -10.51
C SER A 76 -1.05 -2.97 -11.16
N ALA A 77 -2.14 -3.36 -11.82
CA ALA A 77 -3.26 -2.49 -12.11
C ALA A 77 -4.46 -2.99 -11.32
N GLN A 78 -5.20 -2.10 -10.67
CA GLN A 78 -6.34 -2.47 -9.83
C GLN A 78 -7.45 -1.46 -9.86
N ILE A 79 -8.65 -1.92 -9.50
CA ILE A 79 -9.85 -1.12 -9.35
C ILE A 79 -10.45 -1.43 -7.98
N ASP A 80 -10.62 -0.42 -7.15
CA ASP A 80 -11.39 -0.50 -5.90
C ASP A 80 -12.80 0.05 -6.16
N HIS A 81 -13.78 -0.85 -6.32
CA HIS A 81 -15.16 -0.45 -6.59
C HIS A 81 -15.78 0.28 -5.40
N ALA A 82 -15.40 -0.06 -4.16
CA ALA A 82 -15.90 0.64 -2.97
C ALA A 82 -15.39 2.08 -2.92
N PHE A 83 -14.13 2.30 -3.26
CA PHE A 83 -13.55 3.63 -3.43
C PHE A 83 -14.28 4.43 -4.51
N ASN A 84 -14.48 3.84 -5.68
CA ASN A 84 -15.12 4.53 -6.80
C ASN A 84 -16.58 4.91 -6.51
N ILE A 85 -17.32 4.04 -5.81
CA ILE A 85 -18.69 4.34 -5.36
C ILE A 85 -18.68 5.48 -4.35
N HIS A 86 -17.74 5.47 -3.38
CA HIS A 86 -17.65 6.50 -2.35
C HIS A 86 -17.33 7.87 -2.93
N HIS A 87 -16.42 7.95 -3.88
CA HIS A 87 -15.94 9.19 -4.50
C HIS A 87 -16.71 9.60 -5.76
N ASP A 88 -17.73 8.84 -6.17
CA ASP A 88 -18.47 9.04 -7.41
C ASP A 88 -17.56 9.26 -8.63
N ASN A 89 -16.59 8.37 -8.80
CA ASN A 89 -15.59 8.47 -9.86
C ASN A 89 -15.34 7.13 -10.57
N ALA A 90 -14.53 7.17 -11.64
CA ALA A 90 -14.13 6.00 -12.41
C ALA A 90 -12.59 5.84 -12.42
N TRP A 91 -11.96 5.97 -11.26
CA TRP A 91 -10.51 5.86 -11.15
C TRP A 91 -10.07 4.40 -11.13
N GLY A 92 -8.91 4.15 -11.75
CA GLY A 92 -8.11 2.96 -11.54
C GLY A 92 -6.85 3.31 -10.80
N MET A 93 -6.21 2.32 -10.24
CA MET A 93 -4.99 2.49 -9.46
C MET A 93 -3.89 1.57 -9.99
N PHE A 94 -2.63 1.96 -9.79
CA PHE A 94 -1.48 1.07 -9.95
C PHE A 94 -0.71 0.98 -8.63
N GLY A 95 -0.06 -0.16 -8.39
CA GLY A 95 0.69 -0.39 -7.15
C GLY A 95 1.76 -1.46 -7.31
N PHE A 96 2.36 -1.88 -6.22
CA PHE A 96 3.46 -2.85 -6.21
C PHE A 96 4.56 -2.51 -7.22
N LEU A 97 4.73 -1.20 -7.48
CA LEU A 97 5.69 -0.70 -8.46
C LEU A 97 7.11 -0.90 -7.95
N GLU A 98 7.83 -1.80 -8.61
CA GLU A 98 9.24 -2.05 -8.33
C GLU A 98 9.99 -2.26 -9.63
N LEU A 99 11.09 -1.54 -9.81
CA LEU A 99 11.88 -1.66 -11.03
C LEU A 99 13.33 -1.22 -10.83
N GLU A 100 14.17 -1.65 -11.75
CA GLU A 100 15.53 -1.12 -11.90
C GLU A 100 15.48 0.33 -12.36
N ASP A 101 16.59 1.05 -12.31
CA ASP A 101 16.70 2.40 -12.89
C ASP A 101 16.65 2.34 -14.43
N ASP A 102 15.46 2.07 -14.97
CA ASP A 102 15.19 1.79 -16.37
C ASP A 102 13.93 2.55 -16.84
N PRO A 103 14.08 3.69 -17.54
CA PRO A 103 12.94 4.48 -18.04
C PRO A 103 12.05 3.70 -19.03
N GLU A 104 12.62 2.84 -19.88
CA GLU A 104 11.84 2.01 -20.83
C GLU A 104 10.94 1.03 -20.06
N ALA A 105 11.48 0.41 -19.00
CA ALA A 105 10.69 -0.48 -18.16
C ALA A 105 9.58 0.27 -17.41
N MET A 106 9.83 1.47 -16.93
CA MET A 106 8.83 2.32 -16.29
C MET A 106 7.68 2.66 -17.24
N GLU A 107 8.00 3.17 -18.44
CA GLU A 107 6.98 3.51 -19.45
C GLU A 107 6.16 2.29 -19.87
N ALA A 108 6.82 1.15 -20.12
CA ALA A 108 6.15 -0.07 -20.54
C ALA A 108 5.20 -0.64 -19.46
N LEU A 109 5.60 -0.57 -18.18
CA LEU A 109 4.78 -1.00 -17.06
C LEU A 109 3.55 -0.11 -16.88
N LEU A 110 3.74 1.21 -16.88
CA LEU A 110 2.64 2.17 -16.73
C LEU A 110 1.67 2.11 -17.89
N GLU A 111 2.15 2.01 -19.13
CA GLU A 111 1.28 1.88 -20.31
C GLU A 111 0.48 0.58 -20.29
N THR A 112 1.07 -0.52 -19.80
CA THR A 112 0.37 -1.79 -19.62
C THR A 112 -0.73 -1.67 -18.57
N ALA A 113 -0.42 -1.05 -17.42
CA ALA A 113 -1.41 -0.80 -16.36
C ALA A 113 -2.53 0.12 -16.85
N ALA A 114 -2.19 1.20 -17.54
CA ALA A 114 -3.16 2.14 -18.11
C ALA A 114 -4.05 1.48 -19.17
N THR A 115 -3.50 0.61 -20.00
CA THR A 115 -4.29 -0.15 -20.98
C THR A 115 -5.29 -1.08 -20.32
N TRP A 116 -4.85 -1.86 -19.32
CA TRP A 116 -5.72 -2.73 -18.55
C TRP A 116 -6.87 -1.96 -17.88
N LEU A 117 -6.61 -0.75 -17.38
CA LEU A 117 -7.60 0.12 -16.76
C LEU A 117 -8.56 0.73 -17.81
N ARG A 118 -8.06 1.19 -18.96
CA ARG A 118 -8.89 1.72 -20.05
C ARG A 118 -9.87 0.68 -20.60
N GLU A 119 -9.45 -0.58 -20.71
CA GLU A 119 -10.31 -1.70 -21.12
C GLU A 119 -11.46 -1.97 -20.14
N ARG A 120 -11.40 -1.35 -18.93
CA ARG A 120 -12.41 -1.45 -17.85
C ARG A 120 -13.09 -0.11 -17.57
N ASP A 121 -13.08 0.79 -18.55
CA ASP A 121 -13.73 2.11 -18.49
C ASP A 121 -13.20 2.99 -17.34
N ARG A 122 -11.91 2.86 -16.99
CA ARG A 122 -11.27 3.79 -16.04
C ARG A 122 -10.70 4.98 -16.79
N ASN A 123 -10.99 6.18 -16.29
CA ASN A 123 -10.65 7.45 -16.93
C ASN A 123 -9.45 8.17 -16.28
N MET A 124 -8.98 7.67 -15.14
CA MET A 124 -7.84 8.19 -14.38
C MET A 124 -7.05 7.01 -13.83
N MET A 125 -5.73 7.12 -13.80
CA MET A 125 -4.84 6.18 -13.13
C MET A 125 -4.07 6.90 -12.03
N VAL A 126 -4.17 6.43 -10.79
CA VAL A 126 -3.54 7.00 -9.61
C VAL A 126 -2.67 5.96 -8.89
N GLY A 127 -1.55 6.38 -8.35
CA GLY A 127 -0.64 5.48 -7.63
C GLY A 127 0.76 6.08 -7.42
N PRO A 128 1.71 5.24 -7.00
CA PRO A 128 1.50 3.84 -6.65
C PRO A 128 0.74 3.66 -5.33
N MET A 129 -0.10 2.63 -5.25
CA MET A 129 -0.82 2.20 -4.03
C MET A 129 -0.92 0.68 -4.04
N ASP A 130 -0.58 0.03 -2.94
CA ASP A 130 -0.69 -1.43 -2.84
C ASP A 130 -2.13 -1.82 -2.50
N PHE A 131 -2.98 -1.94 -3.53
CA PHE A 131 -4.43 -2.12 -3.54
C PHE A 131 -5.22 -0.88 -3.12
N THR A 132 -5.02 -0.35 -1.91
CA THR A 132 -5.78 0.79 -1.39
C THR A 132 -4.85 1.83 -0.76
N MET A 133 -5.37 3.04 -0.53
CA MET A 133 -4.65 4.09 0.21
C MET A 133 -4.29 3.67 1.65
N ASN A 134 -4.97 2.67 2.22
CA ASN A 134 -4.71 2.16 3.56
C ASN A 134 -3.52 1.19 3.62
N ASP A 135 -2.94 0.86 2.48
CA ASP A 135 -1.75 0.02 2.33
C ASP A 135 -0.51 0.89 2.01
N GLU A 136 0.53 0.31 1.44
CA GLU A 136 1.70 1.09 1.04
C GLU A 136 1.35 2.01 -0.12
N SER A 137 1.56 3.32 0.03
CA SER A 137 1.16 4.33 -0.96
C SER A 137 2.22 5.39 -1.16
N GLY A 138 2.36 5.86 -2.39
CA GLY A 138 3.29 6.92 -2.78
C GLY A 138 4.69 6.43 -3.12
N VAL A 139 5.53 7.37 -3.53
CA VAL A 139 6.96 7.19 -3.78
C VAL A 139 7.72 8.00 -2.74
N LEU A 140 8.74 7.40 -2.12
CA LEU A 140 9.60 8.11 -1.19
C LEU A 140 10.39 9.20 -1.93
N VAL A 141 10.27 10.45 -1.47
CA VAL A 141 10.94 11.61 -2.07
C VAL A 141 11.87 12.32 -1.07
N GLU A 142 11.70 12.06 0.21
CA GLU A 142 12.51 12.63 1.29
C GLU A 142 12.60 11.65 2.47
N GLY A 143 13.71 11.67 3.23
CA GLY A 143 13.91 10.78 4.38
C GLY A 143 14.50 9.42 3.99
N PHE A 144 15.31 9.34 2.93
CA PHE A 144 15.96 8.10 2.44
C PHE A 144 16.91 7.44 3.46
N ASP A 145 17.34 8.19 4.45
CA ASP A 145 18.22 7.78 5.55
C ASP A 145 17.47 7.30 6.80
N LEU A 146 16.15 7.24 6.74
CA LEU A 146 15.28 6.77 7.81
C LEU A 146 14.74 5.37 7.51
N ASP A 147 14.61 4.55 8.55
CA ASP A 147 13.96 3.25 8.44
C ASP A 147 12.44 3.46 8.31
N PRO A 148 11.77 2.85 7.32
CA PRO A 148 10.34 3.00 7.15
C PRO A 148 9.58 2.35 8.30
N MET A 149 8.47 2.96 8.68
CA MET A 149 7.50 2.36 9.59
C MET A 149 6.61 1.36 8.82
N ILE A 150 5.80 0.63 9.57
CA ILE A 150 4.87 -0.35 8.98
C ILE A 150 3.94 0.36 7.99
N LYS A 151 3.79 -0.24 6.80
CA LYS A 151 3.00 0.29 5.67
C LYS A 151 3.53 1.62 5.09
N GLN A 152 4.76 1.99 5.37
CA GLN A 152 5.45 3.06 4.66
C GLN A 152 6.28 2.46 3.52
N PRO A 153 6.14 2.98 2.29
CA PRO A 153 7.00 2.54 1.20
C PRO A 153 8.43 3.05 1.40
N TRP A 154 9.39 2.29 0.93
CA TRP A 154 10.77 2.73 0.78
C TRP A 154 11.22 2.51 -0.64
N HIS A 155 11.72 3.55 -1.30
CA HIS A 155 12.21 3.51 -2.66
C HIS A 155 13.55 4.22 -2.78
N PRO A 156 14.44 3.78 -3.69
CA PRO A 156 15.64 4.54 -4.03
C PRO A 156 15.30 5.89 -4.70
N PRO A 157 16.20 6.89 -4.64
CA PRO A 157 15.94 8.23 -5.18
C PRO A 157 15.57 8.29 -6.66
N HIS A 158 15.94 7.31 -7.47
CA HIS A 158 15.65 7.32 -8.90
C HIS A 158 14.15 7.16 -9.23
N TYR A 159 13.32 6.67 -8.29
CA TYR A 159 11.88 6.48 -8.54
C TYR A 159 11.15 7.79 -8.84
N GLN A 160 11.44 8.87 -8.10
CA GLN A 160 10.84 10.18 -8.40
C GLN A 160 11.13 10.60 -9.85
N ARG A 161 12.40 10.54 -10.25
CA ARG A 161 12.82 10.90 -11.62
C ARG A 161 12.15 10.02 -12.68
N LEU A 162 11.98 8.73 -12.42
CA LEU A 162 11.31 7.82 -13.35
C LEU A 162 9.82 8.14 -13.46
N CYS A 163 9.13 8.47 -12.35
CA CYS A 163 7.73 8.90 -12.37
C CYS A 163 7.54 10.19 -13.18
N GLU A 164 8.37 11.20 -12.90
CA GLU A 164 8.34 12.48 -13.63
C GLU A 164 8.66 12.31 -15.13
N GLY A 165 9.67 11.47 -15.44
CA GLY A 165 10.04 11.13 -16.82
C GLY A 165 8.94 10.41 -17.57
N ALA A 166 8.16 9.57 -16.91
CA ALA A 166 6.99 8.88 -17.46
C ALA A 166 5.73 9.75 -17.49
N ARG A 167 5.84 11.06 -17.23
CA ARG A 167 4.76 12.05 -17.28
C ARG A 167 3.63 11.80 -16.27
N LEU A 168 3.95 11.24 -15.11
CA LEU A 168 3.02 11.24 -14.00
C LEU A 168 3.03 12.60 -13.32
N ASP A 169 1.84 13.17 -13.14
CA ASP A 169 1.66 14.40 -12.38
C ASP A 169 1.57 14.08 -10.90
N LYS A 170 2.19 14.93 -10.07
CA LYS A 170 2.10 14.79 -8.61
C LYS A 170 0.66 15.04 -8.15
N ALA A 171 0.05 14.03 -7.53
CA ALA A 171 -1.31 14.12 -7.02
C ALA A 171 -1.35 14.74 -5.60
N MET A 172 -0.48 14.28 -4.69
CA MET A 172 -0.47 14.73 -3.29
C MET A 172 0.88 14.44 -2.63
N ASP A 173 1.22 15.22 -1.59
CA ASP A 173 2.29 14.90 -0.65
C ASP A 173 1.70 14.17 0.56
N LEU A 174 2.25 12.99 0.87
CA LEU A 174 1.93 12.24 2.08
C LEU A 174 3.03 12.49 3.10
N LEU A 175 2.72 13.25 4.15
CA LEU A 175 3.68 13.60 5.19
C LEU A 175 3.68 12.56 6.30
N MET A 176 4.89 12.09 6.65
CA MET A 176 5.10 11.17 7.76
C MET A 176 5.70 11.93 8.94
N TRP A 177 5.09 11.77 10.11
CA TRP A 177 5.54 12.46 11.33
C TRP A 177 6.12 11.45 12.33
N ASN A 178 7.32 11.72 12.82
CA ASN A 178 7.90 10.97 13.93
C ASN A 178 7.71 11.73 15.24
N LEU A 179 7.00 11.13 16.19
CA LEU A 179 6.82 11.65 17.54
C LEU A 179 7.62 10.81 18.52
N GLU A 180 8.66 11.39 19.11
CA GLU A 180 9.44 10.75 20.16
C GLU A 180 8.70 10.87 21.51
N VAL A 181 7.98 9.81 21.88
CA VAL A 181 7.18 9.77 23.12
C VAL A 181 7.98 9.43 24.37
N SER A 182 9.24 9.00 24.24
CA SER A 182 10.15 8.73 25.38
C SER A 182 10.52 9.99 26.14
N ASP A 183 10.63 11.12 25.45
CA ASP A 183 10.90 12.44 26.05
C ASP A 183 9.61 13.26 26.14
N ARG A 184 8.97 13.21 27.30
CA ARG A 184 7.74 13.97 27.55
C ARG A 184 7.90 15.48 27.42
N GLY A 185 9.13 16.01 27.56
CA GLY A 185 9.42 17.43 27.37
C GLY A 185 9.32 17.92 25.94
N LYS A 186 9.41 16.99 24.97
CA LYS A 186 9.22 17.28 23.53
C LYS A 186 7.75 17.27 23.09
N VAL A 187 6.87 16.72 23.92
CA VAL A 187 5.42 16.67 23.63
C VAL A 187 4.79 18.00 24.08
N LEU A 188 4.02 18.61 23.19
CA LEU A 188 3.34 19.88 23.52
C LEU A 188 2.48 19.74 24.78
N PRO A 189 2.59 20.64 25.77
CA PRO A 189 1.84 20.58 27.02
C PRO A 189 0.33 20.45 26.82
N VAL A 190 -0.22 21.10 25.78
CA VAL A 190 -1.65 21.03 25.45
C VAL A 190 -2.17 19.62 25.23
N ILE A 191 -1.32 18.68 24.80
CA ILE A 191 -1.73 17.27 24.60
C ILE A 191 -2.06 16.61 25.96
N PHE A 192 -1.28 16.93 27.00
CA PHE A 192 -1.55 16.42 28.36
C PHE A 192 -2.80 17.04 28.96
N GLU A 193 -3.01 18.35 28.73
CA GLU A 193 -4.21 19.06 29.16
C GLU A 193 -5.47 18.51 28.48
N LEU A 194 -5.41 18.26 27.16
CA LEU A 194 -6.50 17.64 26.41
C LEU A 194 -6.79 16.23 26.88
N ALA A 195 -5.77 15.43 27.18
CA ALA A 195 -5.93 14.08 27.72
C ALA A 195 -6.63 14.07 29.08
N GLU A 196 -6.32 15.03 29.96
CA GLU A 196 -7.00 15.19 31.24
C GLU A 196 -8.45 15.66 31.06
N GLN A 197 -8.68 16.61 30.15
CA GLN A 197 -10.04 17.07 29.81
C GLN A 197 -10.89 16.00 29.17
N ALA A 198 -10.30 15.13 28.34
CA ALA A 198 -10.98 14.01 27.72
C ALA A 198 -11.63 13.10 28.77
N ARG A 199 -10.92 12.81 29.87
CA ARG A 199 -11.44 11.99 30.96
C ARG A 199 -12.43 12.76 31.84
N SER A 200 -12.06 13.97 32.31
CA SER A 200 -12.81 14.72 33.32
C SER A 200 -14.06 15.40 32.74
N ARG A 201 -14.02 15.93 31.52
CA ARG A 201 -15.12 16.68 30.90
C ARG A 201 -15.97 15.88 29.95
N HIS A 202 -15.35 14.90 29.23
CA HIS A 202 -16.03 14.13 28.17
C HIS A 202 -16.29 12.69 28.55
N GLY A 203 -15.92 12.24 29.76
CA GLY A 203 -16.15 10.88 30.24
C GLY A 203 -15.47 9.78 29.42
N ILE A 204 -14.42 10.14 28.65
CA ILE A 204 -13.70 9.18 27.81
C ILE A 204 -12.93 8.21 28.70
N THR A 205 -13.15 6.92 28.51
CA THR A 205 -12.46 5.86 29.25
C THR A 205 -11.59 5.03 28.30
N LEU A 206 -10.41 4.65 28.78
CA LEU A 206 -9.51 3.77 28.06
C LEU A 206 -9.68 2.33 28.58
N ARG A 207 -9.84 1.40 27.69
CA ARG A 207 -9.86 -0.03 28.00
C ARG A 207 -8.94 -0.81 27.06
N LYS A 208 -8.43 -1.92 27.51
CA LYS A 208 -7.65 -2.83 26.68
C LYS A 208 -8.57 -3.65 25.77
N MET A 209 -8.15 -3.86 24.53
CA MET A 209 -8.78 -4.83 23.65
C MET A 209 -8.56 -6.25 24.20
N THR A 210 -9.55 -7.10 24.08
CA THR A 210 -9.48 -8.51 24.49
C THR A 210 -9.76 -9.42 23.30
N ARG A 211 -9.21 -10.64 23.32
CA ARG A 211 -9.48 -11.61 22.24
C ARG A 211 -10.98 -11.90 22.06
N ARG A 212 -11.76 -11.89 23.15
CA ARG A 212 -13.22 -12.13 23.12
C ARG A 212 -13.98 -10.93 22.53
N GLY A 213 -13.53 -9.72 22.81
CA GLY A 213 -14.15 -8.48 22.35
C GLY A 213 -13.61 -7.98 21.00
N LEU A 214 -12.57 -8.62 20.45
CA LEU A 214 -11.84 -8.12 19.29
C LEU A 214 -12.75 -7.77 18.09
N ARG A 215 -13.75 -8.63 17.82
CA ARG A 215 -14.68 -8.39 16.71
C ARG A 215 -15.50 -7.11 16.89
N ALA A 216 -16.07 -6.94 18.09
CA ALA A 216 -16.84 -5.73 18.41
C ALA A 216 -15.95 -4.48 18.43
N ASP A 217 -14.70 -4.62 18.88
CA ASP A 217 -13.73 -3.52 18.89
C ASP A 217 -13.32 -3.10 17.47
N LEU A 218 -13.15 -4.07 16.55
CA LEU A 218 -12.87 -3.80 15.14
C LEU A 218 -14.10 -3.21 14.42
N ASP A 219 -15.31 -3.64 14.76
CA ASP A 219 -16.54 -3.06 14.23
C ASP A 219 -16.67 -1.58 14.65
N GLY A 220 -16.42 -1.28 15.94
CA GLY A 220 -16.40 0.10 16.44
C GLY A 220 -15.28 0.95 15.82
N PHE A 221 -14.10 0.36 15.61
CA PHE A 221 -13.02 1.03 14.90
C PHE A 221 -13.42 1.40 13.46
N ALA A 222 -14.03 0.45 12.73
CA ALA A 222 -14.49 0.69 11.36
C ALA A 222 -15.54 1.80 11.28
N GLU A 223 -16.49 1.83 12.23
CA GLU A 223 -17.51 2.89 12.33
C GLU A 223 -16.87 4.26 12.54
N VAL A 224 -15.97 4.37 13.54
CA VAL A 224 -15.25 5.63 13.83
C VAL A 224 -14.37 6.06 12.64
N TYR A 225 -13.62 5.13 12.06
CA TYR A 225 -12.77 5.39 10.91
C TYR A 225 -13.58 5.93 9.72
N ASN A 226 -14.65 5.23 9.35
CA ASN A 226 -15.49 5.65 8.22
C ASN A 226 -16.16 7.00 8.46
N ALA A 227 -16.59 7.29 9.70
CA ALA A 227 -17.22 8.58 10.02
C ALA A 227 -16.20 9.74 10.06
N ALA A 228 -14.99 9.49 10.59
CA ALA A 228 -14.02 10.54 10.81
C ALA A 228 -13.20 10.90 9.56
N TRP A 229 -13.03 9.94 8.62
CA TRP A 229 -12.10 10.08 7.49
C TRP A 229 -12.79 10.14 6.13
N SER A 230 -14.12 10.07 6.07
CA SER A 230 -14.90 10.03 4.82
C SER A 230 -14.60 11.16 3.84
N GLU A 231 -14.24 12.34 4.35
CA GLU A 231 -13.97 13.53 3.54
C GLU A 231 -12.47 13.67 3.17
N ASN A 232 -11.61 12.76 3.64
CA ASN A 232 -10.18 12.84 3.34
C ASN A 232 -9.90 12.36 1.92
N TRP A 233 -8.92 13.02 1.30
CA TRP A 233 -8.41 12.61 0.00
C TRP A 233 -7.94 11.15 0.04
N GLY A 234 -8.32 10.39 -0.97
CA GLY A 234 -7.93 8.98 -1.08
C GLY A 234 -8.58 8.04 -0.06
N PHE A 235 -9.56 8.51 0.72
CA PHE A 235 -10.25 7.66 1.67
C PHE A 235 -10.84 6.42 0.98
N SER A 236 -10.54 5.24 1.50
CA SER A 236 -11.17 3.97 1.11
C SER A 236 -11.98 3.44 2.28
N PRO A 237 -13.31 3.23 2.11
CA PRO A 237 -14.17 2.77 3.18
C PRO A 237 -13.72 1.41 3.73
N TYR A 238 -13.71 1.29 5.05
CA TYR A 238 -13.44 0.01 5.70
C TYR A 238 -14.70 -0.84 5.60
N SER A 239 -14.70 -1.83 4.68
CA SER A 239 -15.82 -2.77 4.53
C SER A 239 -15.61 -3.99 5.45
N ARG A 240 -16.71 -4.47 6.05
CA ARG A 240 -16.65 -5.75 6.79
C ARG A 240 -16.34 -6.90 5.82
N PRO A 241 -15.45 -7.82 6.18
CA PRO A 241 -15.42 -9.10 5.49
C PRO A 241 -16.79 -9.76 5.61
N THR A 242 -17.44 -10.05 4.48
CA THR A 242 -18.66 -10.85 4.47
C THR A 242 -18.37 -12.18 5.16
N SER A 243 -19.31 -12.69 5.94
CA SER A 243 -19.19 -13.77 6.95
C SER A 243 -18.69 -15.14 6.44
N THR A 244 -18.18 -15.23 5.22
CA THR A 244 -17.62 -16.44 4.61
C THR A 244 -16.10 -16.49 4.59
N SER A 245 -15.42 -15.38 4.88
CA SER A 245 -13.96 -15.37 5.03
C SER A 245 -13.61 -15.43 6.52
N SER A 246 -12.77 -16.39 6.89
CA SER A 246 -12.15 -16.40 8.23
C SER A 246 -11.54 -15.04 8.51
N PRO A 247 -11.70 -14.46 9.71
CA PRO A 247 -11.11 -13.17 10.03
C PRO A 247 -9.62 -13.21 9.70
N PRO A 248 -9.05 -12.16 9.10
CA PRO A 248 -7.62 -12.10 8.89
C PRO A 248 -6.96 -12.37 10.24
N ARG A 249 -6.10 -13.37 10.30
CA ARG A 249 -5.30 -13.62 11.50
C ARG A 249 -4.44 -12.37 11.68
N CYS A 250 -4.85 -11.53 12.62
CA CYS A 250 -4.03 -10.40 13.03
C CYS A 250 -2.73 -11.01 13.59
N SER A 251 -1.67 -11.00 12.81
CA SER A 251 -0.35 -11.54 13.19
C SER A 251 0.24 -10.83 14.41
N TRP A 252 -0.31 -9.68 14.75
CA TRP A 252 0.10 -8.84 15.88
C TRP A 252 -0.40 -9.32 17.25
N CYS A 253 -1.40 -10.20 17.31
CA CYS A 253 -1.98 -10.64 18.59
C CYS A 253 -1.31 -11.90 19.17
N SER A 254 -0.29 -12.48 18.55
CA SER A 254 0.26 -13.77 18.96
C SER A 254 1.55 -13.72 19.78
N THR A 255 2.12 -12.54 20.06
CA THR A 255 3.42 -12.46 20.78
C THR A 255 3.40 -11.63 22.06
N ALA A 256 2.29 -11.63 22.80
CA ALA A 256 2.27 -11.08 24.16
C ALA A 256 1.87 -12.16 25.17
N THR A 257 2.75 -13.13 25.36
CA THR A 257 2.81 -13.96 26.58
C THR A 257 4.27 -14.07 26.98
N GLY A 258 4.65 -13.27 27.95
CA GLY A 258 5.89 -13.25 28.69
C GLY A 258 5.80 -12.24 29.77
#